data_e1a587a7cba5f949a4a68fe50144087c
#
_entry.id   e1a587a7cba5f949a4a68fe50144087c
#
_cell.length_a   1.000
_cell.length_b   1.000
_cell.length_c   1.000
_cell.angle_alpha   90.00
_cell.angle_beta   90.00
_cell.angle_gamma   90.00
#
_symmetry.space_group_name_H-M   'P 1'
#
loop_
_entity.id
_entity.type
_entity.pdbx_description
1 polymer ?
#
loop_
_entity_poly.entity_id
_entity_poly.type
_entity_poly.pdbx_seq_one_letter_code
_entity_poly.pdbx_strand_id
1 'polypeptide(L)'
;MQRRRFLQLASLAGLSVVAPVGLDGVKRLRAQEQRYDGPMWFFVHAGGGWDPTMLCDPKGVEPINRNYKADQIGRAGAIAYAPIVYNEGAYSNQTFFTKFGPRLCVINGVETMTNNHDTGTVHTWSGRLGDGNPALGALIAGVKAPSKPLGFVSAGGFDKTEGLTSVTRVDNVDVISRIAYPNRNDPNKEADLFHTPDTAARIAKFQRERLDAASAAQTLPALGAVTGRLFLSRTGSNELDLLMQYAPKQDEIRAAPDLLRQAMIAVAGYRAGISVAANLSVGGFDTHGNHDQNQANALARLLTGLDALITYADAQIANNFVVVVGSDFGRTPVYNQQNGKDHWSATSMMMLGKGIRGDRVIGATDEKQLSVGVDPATLAPLPNDRKAKKITPGVVHRALRQLAGVDQDEKARYYPVSGDDVALTLS
;
A
#
# COMPACT_ATOMS: atom_id res chain seq x y z
N MET A 1 35.11 0.09 -3.43
CA MET A 1 33.91 -0.71 -3.13
C MET A 1 34.34 -2.11 -2.73
N GLN A 2 34.06 -2.57 -1.49
CA GLN A 2 34.56 -3.87 -1.04
C GLN A 2 33.76 -5.00 -1.73
N ARG A 3 34.46 -6.07 -2.17
CA ARG A 3 33.88 -7.26 -2.83
C ARG A 3 32.65 -7.84 -2.11
N ARG A 4 32.62 -7.82 -0.79
CA ARG A 4 31.48 -8.26 0.02
C ARG A 4 30.22 -7.42 -0.20
N ARG A 5 30.36 -6.09 -0.30
CA ARG A 5 29.24 -5.18 -0.55
C ARG A 5 28.68 -5.33 -1.97
N PHE A 6 29.53 -5.60 -2.94
CA PHE A 6 29.13 -5.88 -4.32
C PHE A 6 28.35 -7.20 -4.41
N LEU A 7 28.80 -8.27 -3.73
CA LEU A 7 28.13 -9.56 -3.71
C LEU A 7 26.78 -9.48 -2.95
N GLN A 8 26.70 -8.69 -1.89
CA GLN A 8 25.44 -8.40 -1.20
C GLN A 8 24.45 -7.64 -2.08
N LEU A 9 24.91 -6.64 -2.80
CA LEU A 9 24.08 -5.89 -3.78
C LEU A 9 23.61 -6.79 -4.91
N ALA A 10 24.46 -7.72 -5.37
CA ALA A 10 24.11 -8.67 -6.42
C ALA A 10 23.05 -9.68 -5.96
N SER A 11 23.11 -10.18 -4.72
CA SER A 11 22.10 -11.09 -4.16
C SER A 11 20.76 -10.38 -3.90
N LEU A 12 20.79 -9.12 -3.49
CA LEU A 12 19.62 -8.28 -3.25
C LEU A 12 18.88 -7.90 -4.54
N ALA A 13 19.59 -7.79 -5.65
CA ALA A 13 18.97 -7.57 -6.96
C ALA A 13 18.30 -8.85 -7.54
N GLY A 14 18.13 -9.90 -6.71
CA GLY A 14 17.66 -11.21 -7.21
C GLY A 14 18.70 -11.93 -8.05
N LEU A 15 19.91 -11.40 -8.06
CA LEU A 15 21.09 -12.04 -8.63
C LEU A 15 21.64 -12.99 -7.56
N SER A 16 21.03 -14.15 -7.41
CA SER A 16 21.81 -15.26 -6.91
C SER A 16 23.00 -15.39 -7.85
N VAL A 17 24.22 -15.20 -7.32
CA VAL A 17 25.45 -15.61 -7.99
C VAL A 17 25.44 -17.14 -7.97
N VAL A 18 24.53 -17.70 -8.73
CA VAL A 18 24.53 -19.09 -9.07
C VAL A 18 25.24 -19.17 -10.42
N ALA A 19 26.17 -20.07 -10.51
CA ALA A 19 26.68 -20.59 -11.77
C ALA A 19 25.55 -20.69 -12.81
N PRO A 20 25.79 -20.56 -14.10
CA PRO A 20 24.77 -20.46 -15.13
C PRO A 20 23.68 -21.49 -14.88
N VAL A 21 22.60 -21.07 -14.29
CA VAL A 21 21.42 -21.89 -14.07
C VAL A 21 20.81 -21.99 -15.46
N GLY A 22 21.04 -23.10 -16.11
CA GLY A 22 20.41 -23.43 -17.35
C GLY A 22 18.88 -23.34 -17.21
N LEU A 23 18.16 -23.39 -18.31
CA LEU A 23 16.69 -23.37 -18.40
C LEU A 23 15.98 -24.24 -17.36
N ASP A 24 16.64 -25.30 -16.86
CA ASP A 24 16.18 -26.13 -15.75
C ASP A 24 16.07 -25.38 -14.42
N GLY A 25 16.90 -24.37 -14.18
CA GLY A 25 16.79 -23.51 -12.98
C GLY A 25 15.58 -22.58 -13.03
N VAL A 26 15.27 -22.03 -14.20
CA VAL A 26 14.05 -21.21 -14.41
C VAL A 26 12.80 -22.08 -14.30
N LYS A 27 12.85 -23.33 -14.82
CA LYS A 27 11.77 -24.31 -14.66
C LYS A 27 11.61 -24.76 -13.20
N ARG A 28 12.71 -24.93 -12.45
CA ARG A 28 12.68 -25.28 -11.02
C ARG A 28 12.16 -24.12 -10.16
N LEU A 29 12.50 -22.88 -10.48
CA LEU A 29 11.90 -21.69 -9.84
C LEU A 29 10.39 -21.66 -10.09
N ARG A 30 9.91 -21.98 -11.29
CA ARG A 30 8.47 -22.07 -11.60
C ARG A 30 7.77 -23.24 -10.91
N ALA A 31 8.40 -24.40 -10.80
CA ALA A 31 7.79 -25.59 -10.20
C ALA A 31 7.72 -25.52 -8.66
N GLN A 32 8.47 -24.62 -8.04
CA GLN A 32 8.63 -24.53 -6.59
C GLN A 32 8.00 -23.27 -5.97
N GLU A 33 7.40 -22.36 -6.77
CA GLU A 33 6.68 -21.24 -6.23
C GLU A 33 5.34 -21.67 -5.68
N GLN A 34 5.33 -21.90 -4.38
CA GLN A 34 4.10 -22.03 -3.61
C GLN A 34 3.21 -20.81 -3.87
N ARG A 35 1.91 -21.08 -4.04
CA ARG A 35 0.92 -20.02 -4.06
C ARG A 35 1.09 -19.17 -2.80
N TYR A 36 1.14 -17.86 -2.97
CA TYR A 36 1.13 -16.94 -1.82
C TYR A 36 -0.15 -17.15 -1.01
N ASP A 37 -0.01 -17.50 0.25
CA ASP A 37 -1.09 -17.79 1.20
C ASP A 37 -1.26 -16.73 2.30
N GLY A 38 -0.35 -15.75 2.33
CA GLY A 38 -0.42 -14.59 3.21
C GLY A 38 -1.58 -13.65 2.86
N PRO A 39 -1.84 -12.61 3.67
CA PRO A 39 -2.89 -11.65 3.40
C PRO A 39 -2.58 -10.77 2.19
N MET A 40 -3.62 -10.33 1.47
CA MET A 40 -3.51 -9.24 0.50
C MET A 40 -3.28 -7.91 1.23
N TRP A 41 -2.30 -7.12 0.80
CA TRP A 41 -1.95 -5.85 1.42
C TRP A 41 -2.46 -4.67 0.62
N PHE A 42 -3.24 -3.80 1.25
CA PHE A 42 -3.70 -2.54 0.66
C PHE A 42 -3.08 -1.37 1.42
N PHE A 43 -2.33 -0.52 0.73
CA PHE A 43 -1.76 0.71 1.24
C PHE A 43 -2.53 1.88 0.64
N VAL A 44 -3.30 2.59 1.44
CA VAL A 44 -4.19 3.66 0.99
C VAL A 44 -3.59 5.00 1.37
N HIS A 45 -3.16 5.76 0.37
CA HIS A 45 -2.57 7.07 0.52
C HIS A 45 -3.64 8.18 0.42
N ALA A 46 -3.86 8.90 1.51
CA ALA A 46 -4.66 10.13 1.55
C ALA A 46 -3.74 11.31 1.20
N GLY A 47 -3.57 11.60 -0.11
CA GLY A 47 -2.58 12.53 -0.60
C GLY A 47 -2.92 14.00 -0.35
N GLY A 48 -1.99 14.72 0.26
CA GLY A 48 -2.09 16.13 0.54
C GLY A 48 -2.13 16.51 2.02
N GLY A 49 -1.96 15.59 2.96
CA GLY A 49 -1.97 15.88 4.39
C GLY A 49 -3.39 16.00 4.96
N TRP A 50 -3.95 14.90 5.40
CA TRP A 50 -5.25 14.88 6.06
C TRP A 50 -5.24 15.56 7.43
N ASP A 51 -6.40 15.99 7.92
CA ASP A 51 -6.54 16.53 9.28
C ASP A 51 -7.06 15.44 10.23
N PRO A 52 -6.22 14.85 11.10
CA PRO A 52 -6.67 13.87 12.08
C PRO A 52 -7.73 14.41 13.05
N THR A 53 -7.79 15.75 13.25
CA THR A 53 -8.78 16.37 14.15
C THR A 53 -10.18 16.34 13.55
N MET A 54 -10.31 16.23 12.24
CA MET A 54 -11.59 16.00 11.57
C MET A 54 -11.91 14.50 11.40
N LEU A 55 -11.07 13.60 11.91
CA LEU A 55 -11.19 12.15 11.71
C LEU A 55 -11.09 11.37 13.03
N CYS A 56 -9.92 10.90 13.39
CA CYS A 56 -9.67 9.90 14.45
C CYS A 56 -8.82 10.40 15.63
N ASP A 57 -8.46 11.68 15.65
CA ASP A 57 -7.83 12.37 16.79
C ASP A 57 -8.52 13.71 17.07
N PRO A 58 -9.83 13.68 17.41
CA PRO A 58 -10.64 14.88 17.53
C PRO A 58 -10.20 15.78 18.67
N LYS A 59 -10.20 17.10 18.43
CA LYS A 59 -9.93 18.14 19.42
C LYS A 59 -11.13 19.11 19.47
N GLY A 60 -11.91 19.04 20.51
CA GLY A 60 -13.15 19.82 20.66
C GLY A 60 -12.94 21.26 21.12
N VAL A 61 -11.82 21.88 20.76
CA VAL A 61 -11.42 23.21 21.25
C VAL A 61 -11.00 24.13 20.10
N GLU A 62 -11.38 25.41 20.18
CA GLU A 62 -10.78 26.45 19.36
C GLU A 62 -9.33 26.74 19.83
N PRO A 63 -8.42 27.09 18.94
CA PRO A 63 -8.59 27.31 17.50
C PRO A 63 -8.42 26.07 16.61
N ILE A 64 -8.31 24.85 17.18
CA ILE A 64 -7.97 23.64 16.42
C ILE A 64 -9.09 23.24 15.48
N ASN A 65 -10.34 23.33 15.93
CA ASN A 65 -11.47 23.07 15.05
C ASN A 65 -12.63 24.03 15.35
N ARG A 66 -13.48 24.26 14.33
CA ARG A 66 -14.69 25.11 14.40
C ARG A 66 -15.97 24.31 14.18
N ASN A 67 -15.87 22.99 13.95
CA ASN A 67 -16.97 22.17 13.45
C ASN A 67 -17.75 21.48 14.58
N TYR A 68 -17.12 21.28 15.75
CA TYR A 68 -17.74 20.55 16.87
C TYR A 68 -17.07 20.95 18.20
N LYS A 69 -17.76 20.68 19.29
CA LYS A 69 -17.30 20.89 20.68
C LYS A 69 -16.83 19.56 21.30
N ALA A 70 -16.15 19.64 22.44
CA ALA A 70 -15.60 18.49 23.13
C ALA A 70 -16.68 17.46 23.56
N ASP A 71 -17.85 17.94 23.97
CA ASP A 71 -19.01 17.12 24.35
C ASP A 71 -19.70 16.41 23.19
N GLN A 72 -19.39 16.79 21.95
CA GLN A 72 -19.92 16.21 20.72
C GLN A 72 -19.02 15.11 20.13
N ILE A 73 -17.79 14.94 20.66
CA ILE A 73 -16.85 13.90 20.17
C ILE A 73 -17.48 12.52 20.32
N GLY A 74 -17.57 11.80 19.18
CA GLY A 74 -18.10 10.45 19.14
C GLY A 74 -17.09 9.40 19.60
N ARG A 75 -17.59 8.24 20.00
CA ARG A 75 -16.76 7.09 20.34
C ARG A 75 -17.32 5.80 19.73
N ALA A 76 -16.40 4.97 19.24
CA ALA A 76 -16.67 3.59 18.85
C ALA A 76 -15.65 2.71 19.60
N GLY A 77 -16.05 2.16 20.75
CA GLY A 77 -15.13 1.48 21.65
C GLY A 77 -14.02 2.41 22.16
N ALA A 78 -12.78 2.01 21.98
CA ALA A 78 -11.61 2.81 22.36
C ALA A 78 -11.37 4.02 21.43
N ILE A 79 -11.92 4.02 20.23
CA ILE A 79 -11.63 5.02 19.20
C ILE A 79 -12.54 6.23 19.36
N ALA A 80 -11.94 7.40 19.57
CA ALA A 80 -12.63 8.69 19.48
C ALA A 80 -12.65 9.16 18.02
N TYR A 81 -13.73 9.80 17.58
CA TYR A 81 -13.85 10.36 16.24
C TYR A 81 -14.55 11.71 16.24
N ALA A 82 -14.18 12.57 15.31
CA ALA A 82 -14.86 13.85 15.06
C ALA A 82 -16.28 13.59 14.52
N PRO A 83 -17.31 14.30 15.00
CA PRO A 83 -18.70 14.08 14.58
C PRO A 83 -19.02 14.75 13.24
N ILE A 84 -18.20 14.48 12.22
CA ILE A 84 -18.37 15.07 10.88
C ILE A 84 -19.35 14.24 10.08
N VAL A 85 -20.32 14.95 9.48
CA VAL A 85 -21.31 14.38 8.56
C VAL A 85 -21.01 14.90 7.16
N TYR A 86 -21.08 14.02 6.18
CA TYR A 86 -20.73 14.31 4.78
C TYR A 86 -21.97 14.31 3.90
N ASN A 87 -21.94 15.09 2.82
CA ASN A 87 -22.93 15.04 1.75
C ASN A 87 -24.37 15.04 2.27
N GLU A 88 -24.75 16.04 3.05
CA GLU A 88 -26.11 16.21 3.59
C GLU A 88 -26.63 15.00 4.40
N GLY A 89 -25.72 14.27 5.05
CA GLY A 89 -26.05 13.13 5.90
C GLY A 89 -25.98 11.76 5.24
N ALA A 90 -25.58 11.68 3.97
CA ALA A 90 -25.45 10.39 3.26
C ALA A 90 -24.37 9.47 3.88
N TYR A 91 -23.34 10.02 4.51
CA TYR A 91 -22.30 9.28 5.21
C TYR A 91 -21.70 10.13 6.34
N SER A 92 -21.05 9.50 7.32
CA SER A 92 -20.45 10.20 8.45
C SER A 92 -19.28 9.43 9.04
N ASN A 93 -18.44 10.11 9.83
CA ASN A 93 -17.43 9.42 10.66
C ASN A 93 -18.11 8.41 11.59
N GLN A 94 -19.25 8.74 12.18
CA GLN A 94 -20.01 7.79 13.02
C GLN A 94 -20.34 6.51 12.27
N THR A 95 -20.84 6.61 11.03
CA THR A 95 -21.16 5.43 10.21
C THR A 95 -19.93 4.55 10.02
N PHE A 96 -18.78 5.16 9.65
CA PHE A 96 -17.54 4.44 9.42
C PHE A 96 -16.99 3.79 10.70
N PHE A 97 -16.81 4.60 11.77
CA PHE A 97 -16.20 4.10 13.00
C PHE A 97 -17.09 3.12 13.76
N THR A 98 -18.41 3.27 13.72
CA THR A 98 -19.32 2.27 14.29
C THR A 98 -19.20 0.93 13.56
N LYS A 99 -19.10 0.95 12.24
CA LYS A 99 -19.01 -0.27 11.42
C LYS A 99 -17.66 -0.97 11.54
N PHE A 100 -16.57 -0.22 11.49
CA PHE A 100 -15.21 -0.77 11.40
C PHE A 100 -14.38 -0.64 12.67
N GLY A 101 -14.77 0.21 13.62
CA GLY A 101 -14.06 0.41 14.90
C GLY A 101 -13.68 -0.87 15.62
N PRO A 102 -14.54 -1.87 15.72
CA PRO A 102 -14.20 -3.16 16.35
C PRO A 102 -13.01 -3.88 15.70
N ARG A 103 -12.70 -3.57 14.44
CA ARG A 103 -11.58 -4.15 13.68
C ARG A 103 -10.41 -3.19 13.49
N LEU A 104 -10.58 -1.91 13.83
CA LEU A 104 -9.67 -0.84 13.49
C LEU A 104 -8.65 -0.61 14.61
N CYS A 105 -7.38 -0.52 14.24
CA CYS A 105 -6.29 0.03 15.05
C CYS A 105 -5.97 1.42 14.53
N VAL A 106 -5.99 2.41 15.41
CA VAL A 106 -5.61 3.80 15.13
C VAL A 106 -4.30 4.10 15.84
N ILE A 107 -3.37 4.71 15.13
CA ILE A 107 -2.11 5.22 15.70
C ILE A 107 -2.15 6.74 15.58
N ASN A 108 -2.30 7.44 16.71
CA ASN A 108 -2.31 8.89 16.78
C ASN A 108 -0.93 9.43 17.15
N GLY A 109 -0.65 10.69 16.79
CA GLY A 109 0.62 11.33 17.11
C GLY A 109 1.82 10.72 16.38
N VAL A 110 1.61 10.20 15.17
CA VAL A 110 2.70 9.77 14.29
C VAL A 110 3.46 11.00 13.82
N GLU A 111 4.73 11.10 14.19
CA GLU A 111 5.61 12.23 13.86
C GLU A 111 6.33 11.96 12.54
N THR A 112 5.93 12.68 11.48
CA THR A 112 6.52 12.53 10.14
C THR A 112 7.86 13.23 9.98
N MET A 113 8.20 14.14 10.90
CA MET A 113 9.44 14.92 10.91
C MET A 113 9.64 15.82 9.66
N THR A 114 8.57 16.09 8.93
CA THR A 114 8.59 16.90 7.71
C THR A 114 7.24 17.57 7.47
N ASN A 115 7.27 18.67 6.74
CA ASN A 115 6.10 19.41 6.23
C ASN A 115 6.16 19.53 4.69
N ASN A 116 6.91 18.65 4.03
CA ASN A 116 7.01 18.59 2.57
C ASN A 116 6.29 17.34 2.06
N HIS A 117 5.42 17.48 1.07
CA HIS A 117 4.60 16.39 0.52
C HIS A 117 5.43 15.20 0.03
N ASP A 118 6.46 15.46 -0.78
CA ASP A 118 7.28 14.38 -1.34
C ASP A 118 7.99 13.60 -0.24
N THR A 119 8.66 14.32 0.68
CA THR A 119 9.39 13.71 1.79
C THR A 119 8.42 13.01 2.77
N GLY A 120 7.26 13.61 3.06
CA GLY A 120 6.23 13.02 3.91
C GLY A 120 5.66 11.73 3.32
N THR A 121 5.37 11.74 2.03
CA THR A 121 4.92 10.55 1.30
C THR A 121 5.98 9.45 1.31
N VAL A 122 7.25 9.80 1.04
CA VAL A 122 8.37 8.85 1.13
C VAL A 122 8.48 8.26 2.53
N HIS A 123 8.46 9.12 3.57
CA HIS A 123 8.59 8.65 4.96
C HIS A 123 7.43 7.75 5.37
N THR A 124 6.20 8.15 5.05
CA THR A 124 4.99 7.38 5.39
C THR A 124 4.98 6.00 4.76
N TRP A 125 5.48 5.83 3.53
CA TRP A 125 5.35 4.58 2.79
C TRP A 125 6.62 3.76 2.64
N SER A 126 7.80 4.31 3.01
CA SER A 126 9.06 3.56 3.07
C SER A 126 9.61 3.34 4.49
N GLY A 127 9.12 4.13 5.47
CA GLY A 127 9.66 4.18 6.83
C GLY A 127 10.99 4.94 6.93
N ARG A 128 11.35 5.75 5.91
CA ARG A 128 12.58 6.58 5.87
C ARG A 128 12.31 7.92 5.21
N LEU A 129 12.97 8.97 5.73
CA LEU A 129 12.89 10.33 5.13
C LEU A 129 13.67 10.45 3.81
N GLY A 130 14.70 9.63 3.61
CA GLY A 130 15.56 9.71 2.42
C GLY A 130 15.10 8.80 1.30
N ASP A 131 15.48 9.18 0.08
CA ASP A 131 15.26 8.40 -1.14
C ASP A 131 16.02 7.05 -1.14
N GLY A 132 15.74 6.22 -2.16
CA GLY A 132 16.40 4.93 -2.36
C GLY A 132 15.87 3.83 -1.46
N ASN A 133 14.64 3.96 -0.96
CA ASN A 133 13.97 2.95 -0.17
C ASN A 133 12.66 2.53 -0.86
N PRO A 134 12.34 1.22 -0.88
CA PRO A 134 11.13 0.75 -1.53
C PRO A 134 9.88 1.10 -0.72
N ALA A 135 8.76 1.23 -1.40
CA ALA A 135 7.45 1.19 -0.77
C ALA A 135 7.27 -0.13 -0.01
N LEU A 136 6.58 -0.10 1.13
CA LEU A 136 6.38 -1.31 1.94
C LEU A 136 5.67 -2.43 1.14
N GLY A 137 4.68 -2.06 0.31
CA GLY A 137 4.01 -3.02 -0.57
C GLY A 137 4.96 -3.69 -1.57
N ALA A 138 5.87 -2.92 -2.14
CA ALA A 138 6.92 -3.43 -3.03
C ALA A 138 7.91 -4.33 -2.30
N LEU A 139 8.29 -3.99 -1.05
CA LEU A 139 9.16 -4.82 -0.23
C LEU A 139 8.49 -6.16 0.09
N ILE A 140 7.23 -6.13 0.54
CA ILE A 140 6.48 -7.36 0.86
C ILE A 140 6.35 -8.24 -0.38
N ALA A 141 5.93 -7.69 -1.52
CA ALA A 141 5.82 -8.42 -2.77
C ALA A 141 7.18 -8.97 -3.24
N GLY A 142 8.23 -8.16 -3.15
CA GLY A 142 9.58 -8.56 -3.54
C GLY A 142 10.20 -9.66 -2.67
N VAL A 143 9.76 -9.79 -1.41
CA VAL A 143 10.18 -10.88 -0.51
C VAL A 143 9.30 -12.11 -0.70
N LYS A 144 7.97 -11.93 -0.66
CA LYS A 144 7.01 -13.05 -0.61
C LYS A 144 6.70 -13.66 -1.98
N ALA A 145 6.78 -12.88 -3.07
CA ALA A 145 6.38 -13.33 -4.40
C ALA A 145 7.13 -12.57 -5.52
N PRO A 146 8.49 -12.64 -5.55
CA PRO A 146 9.32 -11.81 -6.43
C PRO A 146 9.10 -12.05 -7.92
N SER A 147 8.59 -13.22 -8.31
CA SER A 147 8.38 -13.61 -9.70
C SER A 147 6.93 -13.45 -10.18
N LYS A 148 6.00 -13.08 -9.29
CA LYS A 148 4.60 -12.90 -9.68
C LYS A 148 4.42 -11.70 -10.60
N PRO A 149 3.68 -11.82 -11.72
CA PRO A 149 3.56 -10.77 -12.72
C PRO A 149 2.83 -9.52 -12.20
N LEU A 150 1.91 -9.68 -11.27
CA LEU A 150 1.17 -8.61 -10.61
C LEU A 150 1.45 -8.54 -9.10
N GLY A 151 2.65 -8.98 -8.67
CA GLY A 151 3.00 -9.05 -7.24
C GLY A 151 2.76 -7.72 -6.51
N PHE A 152 3.06 -6.60 -7.18
CA PHE A 152 2.78 -5.25 -6.68
C PHE A 152 2.02 -4.42 -7.71
N VAL A 153 0.79 -4.06 -7.39
CA VAL A 153 -0.10 -3.23 -8.21
C VAL A 153 -0.11 -1.81 -7.64
N SER A 154 -0.10 -0.78 -8.47
CA SER A 154 -0.16 0.63 -8.03
C SER A 154 -1.20 1.42 -8.79
N ALA A 155 -2.03 2.14 -8.06
CA ALA A 155 -2.94 3.17 -8.56
C ALA A 155 -2.53 4.57 -8.06
N GLY A 156 -1.28 4.74 -7.61
CA GLY A 156 -0.72 6.01 -7.16
C GLY A 156 -0.08 5.95 -5.78
N GLY A 157 0.23 7.11 -5.22
CA GLY A 157 1.01 7.23 -4.00
C GLY A 157 2.51 6.90 -4.23
N PHE A 158 3.20 6.43 -3.21
CA PHE A 158 4.62 6.08 -3.29
C PHE A 158 4.80 4.63 -3.73
N ASP A 159 5.26 4.42 -4.95
CA ASP A 159 5.36 3.09 -5.58
C ASP A 159 6.78 2.70 -6.02
N LYS A 160 7.80 3.28 -5.42
CA LYS A 160 9.19 2.92 -5.69
C LYS A 160 9.46 1.48 -5.27
N THR A 161 10.07 0.71 -6.14
CA THR A 161 10.33 -0.72 -5.91
C THR A 161 11.77 -1.04 -5.59
N GLU A 162 12.69 -0.12 -5.85
CA GLU A 162 14.14 -0.30 -5.74
C GLU A 162 14.64 -1.60 -6.41
N GLY A 163 13.93 -2.05 -7.43
CA GLY A 163 14.25 -3.27 -8.18
C GLY A 163 13.87 -4.57 -7.50
N LEU A 164 13.19 -4.55 -6.35
CA LEU A 164 12.78 -5.77 -5.63
C LEU A 164 11.67 -6.55 -6.34
N THR A 165 10.77 -5.84 -7.00
CA THR A 165 9.67 -6.37 -7.80
C THR A 165 9.34 -5.42 -8.93
N SER A 166 8.55 -5.86 -9.91
CA SER A 166 7.96 -4.93 -10.89
C SER A 166 6.72 -4.28 -10.31
N VAL A 167 6.53 -2.99 -10.60
CA VAL A 167 5.26 -2.32 -10.36
C VAL A 167 4.39 -2.42 -11.59
N THR A 168 3.13 -2.81 -11.40
CA THR A 168 2.12 -2.81 -12.46
C THR A 168 1.08 -1.75 -12.16
N ARG A 169 1.00 -0.74 -13.04
CA ARG A 169 -0.05 0.28 -12.97
C ARG A 169 -1.21 -0.18 -13.84
N VAL A 170 -2.35 -0.41 -13.19
CA VAL A 170 -3.55 -0.91 -13.87
C VAL A 170 -4.74 -0.07 -13.44
N ASP A 171 -5.22 0.70 -14.37
CA ASP A 171 -6.42 1.52 -14.24
C ASP A 171 -7.61 0.98 -15.07
N ASN A 172 -7.37 -0.05 -15.90
CA ASN A 172 -8.37 -0.55 -16.84
C ASN A 172 -8.24 -2.07 -17.05
N VAL A 173 -9.36 -2.79 -16.88
CA VAL A 173 -9.45 -4.25 -17.13
C VAL A 173 -9.21 -4.59 -18.59
N ASP A 174 -9.59 -3.73 -19.55
CA ASP A 174 -9.38 -3.99 -20.97
C ASP A 174 -7.88 -4.12 -21.32
N VAL A 175 -7.01 -3.34 -20.65
CA VAL A 175 -5.57 -3.46 -20.81
C VAL A 175 -5.08 -4.83 -20.36
N ILE A 176 -5.58 -5.32 -19.22
CA ILE A 176 -5.23 -6.65 -18.71
C ILE A 176 -5.74 -7.73 -19.65
N SER A 177 -6.97 -7.62 -20.13
CA SER A 177 -7.57 -8.57 -21.09
C SER A 177 -6.74 -8.66 -22.37
N ARG A 178 -6.23 -7.53 -22.88
CA ARG A 178 -5.34 -7.51 -24.05
C ARG A 178 -4.00 -8.16 -23.79
N ILE A 179 -3.46 -7.99 -22.57
CA ILE A 179 -2.20 -8.65 -22.17
C ILE A 179 -2.42 -10.17 -21.99
N ALA A 180 -3.54 -10.55 -21.37
CA ALA A 180 -3.88 -11.97 -21.14
C ALA A 180 -4.19 -12.71 -22.45
N TYR A 181 -4.86 -12.03 -23.38
CA TYR A 181 -5.28 -12.62 -24.68
C TYR A 181 -4.68 -11.88 -25.88
N PRO A 182 -3.36 -11.88 -26.06
CA PRO A 182 -2.67 -11.07 -27.06
C PRO A 182 -3.03 -11.44 -28.50
N ASN A 183 -3.59 -12.62 -28.75
CA ASN A 183 -4.02 -13.09 -30.07
C ASN A 183 -5.50 -12.77 -30.38
N ARG A 184 -6.24 -12.09 -29.49
CA ARG A 184 -7.63 -11.68 -29.74
C ARG A 184 -7.69 -10.25 -30.28
N ASN A 185 -8.47 -10.00 -31.33
CA ASN A 185 -8.80 -8.65 -31.82
C ASN A 185 -9.64 -7.91 -30.78
N ASP A 186 -10.72 -8.56 -30.34
CA ASP A 186 -11.55 -8.14 -29.23
C ASP A 186 -11.29 -9.10 -28.06
N PRO A 187 -10.71 -8.64 -26.95
CA PRO A 187 -10.41 -9.49 -25.79
C PRO A 187 -11.60 -10.30 -25.28
N ASN A 188 -12.82 -9.78 -25.49
CA ASN A 188 -14.08 -10.39 -25.02
C ASN A 188 -14.63 -11.44 -26.00
N LYS A 189 -14.06 -11.55 -27.20
CA LYS A 189 -14.50 -12.51 -28.24
C LYS A 189 -13.46 -13.58 -28.45
N GLU A 190 -13.72 -14.76 -27.95
CA GLU A 190 -12.79 -15.89 -28.00
C GLU A 190 -12.43 -16.34 -29.43
N ALA A 191 -13.38 -16.28 -30.33
CA ALA A 191 -13.19 -16.68 -31.72
C ALA A 191 -12.59 -15.61 -32.65
N ASP A 192 -12.49 -14.34 -32.18
CA ASP A 192 -12.00 -13.23 -33.00
C ASP A 192 -10.46 -13.10 -32.82
N LEU A 193 -9.71 -13.87 -33.58
CA LEU A 193 -8.27 -14.01 -33.46
C LEU A 193 -7.51 -13.31 -34.58
N PHE A 194 -6.37 -12.66 -34.24
CA PHE A 194 -5.41 -12.13 -35.21
C PHE A 194 -4.71 -13.22 -36.03
N HIS A 195 -4.38 -14.33 -35.38
CA HIS A 195 -3.67 -15.45 -35.97
C HIS A 195 -4.36 -16.77 -35.63
N THR A 196 -4.27 -17.73 -36.55
CA THR A 196 -4.69 -19.10 -36.21
C THR A 196 -3.94 -19.62 -35.00
N PRO A 197 -4.51 -20.57 -34.22
CA PRO A 197 -3.83 -21.17 -33.06
C PRO A 197 -2.43 -21.68 -33.38
N ASP A 198 -2.25 -22.35 -34.54
CA ASP A 198 -0.95 -22.88 -34.98
C ASP A 198 0.07 -21.76 -35.25
N THR A 199 -0.37 -20.68 -35.90
CA THR A 199 0.50 -19.51 -36.15
C THR A 199 0.90 -18.83 -34.84
N ALA A 200 -0.05 -18.62 -33.93
CA ALA A 200 0.23 -18.07 -32.61
C ALA A 200 1.21 -18.93 -31.81
N ALA A 201 1.03 -20.27 -31.84
CA ALA A 201 1.95 -21.19 -31.18
C ALA A 201 3.39 -21.14 -31.75
N ARG A 202 3.52 -21.00 -33.08
CA ARG A 202 4.83 -20.81 -33.73
C ARG A 202 5.48 -19.49 -33.31
N ILE A 203 4.73 -18.39 -33.29
CA ILE A 203 5.22 -17.09 -32.83
C ILE A 203 5.71 -17.19 -31.39
N ALA A 204 4.90 -17.77 -30.50
CA ALA A 204 5.28 -17.96 -29.10
C ALA A 204 6.55 -18.83 -28.93
N LYS A 205 6.69 -19.89 -29.74
CA LYS A 205 7.89 -20.74 -29.76
C LYS A 205 9.13 -19.95 -30.14
N PHE A 206 9.10 -19.22 -31.27
CA PHE A 206 10.24 -18.40 -31.72
C PHE A 206 10.58 -17.26 -30.73
N GLN A 207 9.59 -16.63 -30.13
CA GLN A 207 9.81 -15.63 -29.08
C GLN A 207 10.56 -16.25 -27.90
N ARG A 208 10.17 -17.45 -27.48
CA ARG A 208 10.81 -18.17 -26.38
C ARG A 208 12.25 -18.51 -26.71
N GLU A 209 12.49 -19.14 -27.88
CA GLU A 209 13.84 -19.51 -28.35
C GLU A 209 14.77 -18.28 -28.41
N ARG A 210 14.25 -17.15 -28.89
CA ARG A 210 15.00 -15.88 -28.95
C ARG A 210 15.32 -15.32 -27.55
N LEU A 211 14.39 -15.41 -26.61
CA LEU A 211 14.62 -14.98 -25.23
C LEU A 211 15.62 -15.92 -24.52
N ASP A 212 15.52 -17.21 -24.75
CA ASP A 212 16.45 -18.21 -24.22
C ASP A 212 17.88 -17.95 -24.74
N ALA A 213 18.04 -17.70 -26.04
CA ALA A 213 19.33 -17.35 -26.64
C ALA A 213 19.88 -16.02 -26.07
N ALA A 214 19.02 -15.00 -25.94
CA ALA A 214 19.42 -13.72 -25.36
C ALA A 214 19.83 -13.87 -23.88
N SER A 215 19.12 -14.68 -23.11
CA SER A 215 19.45 -14.95 -21.70
C SER A 215 20.77 -15.71 -21.57
N ALA A 216 21.00 -16.70 -22.43
CA ALA A 216 22.25 -17.48 -22.45
C ALA A 216 23.49 -16.65 -22.84
N ALA A 217 23.29 -15.65 -23.70
CA ALA A 217 24.37 -14.74 -24.15
C ALA A 217 24.71 -13.64 -23.10
N GLN A 218 23.91 -13.45 -22.05
CA GLN A 218 24.14 -12.40 -21.07
C GLN A 218 25.21 -12.79 -20.05
N THR A 219 26.31 -12.02 -20.05
CA THR A 219 27.40 -12.16 -19.09
C THR A 219 27.31 -11.12 -17.95
N LEU A 220 26.53 -10.04 -18.14
CA LEU A 220 26.37 -8.98 -17.16
C LEU A 220 25.16 -9.25 -16.25
N PRO A 221 25.37 -9.37 -14.92
CA PRO A 221 24.31 -9.73 -13.97
C PRO A 221 23.07 -8.83 -14.04
N ALA A 222 23.25 -7.52 -14.18
CA ALA A 222 22.12 -6.58 -14.26
C ALA A 222 21.26 -6.79 -15.54
N LEU A 223 21.90 -7.03 -16.69
CA LEU A 223 21.20 -7.31 -17.94
C LEU A 223 20.56 -8.72 -17.92
N GLY A 224 21.20 -9.69 -17.29
CA GLY A 224 20.61 -11.01 -17.05
C GLY A 224 19.31 -10.93 -16.23
N ALA A 225 19.29 -10.12 -15.18
CA ALA A 225 18.09 -9.88 -14.38
C ALA A 225 16.96 -9.19 -15.16
N VAL A 226 17.30 -8.22 -16.02
CA VAL A 226 16.31 -7.54 -16.89
C VAL A 226 15.76 -8.49 -17.94
N THR A 227 16.63 -9.29 -18.57
CA THR A 227 16.24 -10.31 -19.57
C THR A 227 15.36 -11.37 -18.92
N GLY A 228 15.69 -11.82 -17.70
CA GLY A 228 14.88 -12.76 -16.92
C GLY A 228 13.48 -12.21 -16.58
N ARG A 229 13.38 -10.93 -16.20
CA ARG A 229 12.09 -10.27 -15.97
C ARG A 229 11.27 -10.14 -17.25
N LEU A 230 11.90 -9.80 -18.38
CA LEU A 230 11.24 -9.76 -19.68
C LEU A 230 10.74 -11.16 -20.08
N PHE A 231 11.53 -12.20 -19.81
CA PHE A 231 11.13 -13.59 -20.03
C PHE A 231 9.88 -13.94 -19.22
N LEU A 232 9.88 -13.66 -17.91
CA LEU A 232 8.74 -13.90 -17.02
C LEU A 232 7.50 -13.14 -17.48
N SER A 233 7.62 -11.86 -17.84
CA SER A 233 6.49 -11.05 -18.31
C SER A 233 5.88 -11.58 -19.60
N ARG A 234 6.70 -12.15 -20.49
CA ARG A 234 6.26 -12.71 -21.79
C ARG A 234 5.75 -14.14 -21.72
N THR A 235 6.29 -14.94 -20.80
CA THR A 235 5.87 -16.35 -20.62
C THR A 235 4.81 -16.52 -19.55
N GLY A 236 4.59 -15.50 -18.70
CA GLY A 236 3.56 -15.44 -17.66
C GLY A 236 2.15 -15.13 -18.17
N SER A 237 1.93 -15.05 -19.49
CA SER A 237 0.59 -14.80 -20.07
C SER A 237 -0.48 -15.76 -19.53
N ASN A 238 -0.14 -17.02 -19.32
CA ASN A 238 -1.08 -18.02 -18.78
C ASN A 238 -1.51 -17.74 -17.34
N GLU A 239 -0.68 -17.07 -16.53
CA GLU A 239 -1.08 -16.65 -15.18
C GLU A 239 -2.08 -15.47 -15.22
N LEU A 240 -1.99 -14.62 -16.25
CA LEU A 240 -2.95 -13.55 -16.49
C LEU A 240 -4.30 -14.08 -16.99
N ASP A 241 -4.32 -15.24 -17.67
CA ASP A 241 -5.57 -15.94 -18.03
C ASP A 241 -6.36 -16.33 -16.76
N LEU A 242 -5.66 -16.71 -15.67
CA LEU A 242 -6.30 -16.96 -14.38
C LEU A 242 -6.92 -15.70 -13.77
N LEU A 243 -6.30 -14.54 -13.99
CA LEU A 243 -6.85 -13.27 -13.53
C LEU A 243 -8.24 -13.02 -14.14
N MET A 244 -8.42 -13.35 -15.41
CA MET A 244 -9.67 -13.11 -16.14
C MET A 244 -10.85 -13.92 -15.57
N GLN A 245 -10.58 -15.03 -14.89
CA GLN A 245 -11.63 -15.82 -14.21
C GLN A 245 -12.21 -15.10 -13.00
N TYR A 246 -11.46 -14.16 -12.43
CA TYR A 246 -11.82 -13.39 -11.25
C TYR A 246 -12.00 -11.89 -11.53
N ALA A 247 -11.74 -11.48 -12.77
CA ALA A 247 -11.84 -10.08 -13.15
C ALA A 247 -13.30 -9.60 -13.00
N PRO A 248 -13.49 -8.43 -12.36
CA PRO A 248 -14.82 -7.85 -12.26
C PRO A 248 -15.31 -7.42 -13.64
N LYS A 249 -16.63 -7.38 -13.83
CA LYS A 249 -17.22 -6.89 -15.06
C LYS A 249 -17.03 -5.38 -15.20
N GLN A 250 -17.03 -4.89 -16.43
CA GLN A 250 -16.85 -3.47 -16.74
C GLN A 250 -17.91 -2.56 -16.09
N ASP A 251 -19.16 -3.00 -16.06
CA ASP A 251 -20.26 -2.28 -15.40
C ASP A 251 -20.07 -2.21 -13.87
N GLU A 252 -19.60 -3.29 -13.24
CA GLU A 252 -19.26 -3.31 -11.82
C GLU A 252 -18.13 -2.32 -11.51
N ILE A 253 -17.07 -2.27 -12.34
CA ILE A 253 -15.97 -1.33 -12.19
C ILE A 253 -16.45 0.12 -12.33
N ARG A 254 -17.30 0.40 -13.33
CA ARG A 254 -17.83 1.77 -13.56
C ARG A 254 -18.72 2.25 -12.43
N ALA A 255 -19.48 1.35 -11.81
CA ALA A 255 -20.36 1.67 -10.69
C ALA A 255 -19.63 1.80 -9.35
N ALA A 256 -18.40 1.28 -9.23
CA ALA A 256 -17.64 1.27 -8.00
C ALA A 256 -17.10 2.68 -7.66
N PRO A 257 -17.04 3.06 -6.37
CA PRO A 257 -16.28 4.22 -5.92
C PRO A 257 -14.80 4.14 -6.34
N ASP A 258 -14.15 5.28 -6.54
CA ASP A 258 -12.80 5.35 -7.09
C ASP A 258 -11.80 4.45 -6.37
N LEU A 259 -11.79 4.47 -5.03
CA LEU A 259 -10.86 3.66 -4.24
C LEU A 259 -11.11 2.16 -4.39
N LEU A 260 -12.37 1.73 -4.43
CA LEU A 260 -12.71 0.34 -4.69
C LEU A 260 -12.29 -0.06 -6.10
N ARG A 261 -12.54 0.78 -7.10
CA ARG A 261 -12.16 0.53 -8.50
C ARG A 261 -10.67 0.27 -8.65
N GLN A 262 -9.83 1.04 -7.96
CA GLN A 262 -8.38 0.83 -7.91
C GLN A 262 -8.00 -0.55 -7.34
N ALA A 263 -8.77 -1.05 -6.38
CA ALA A 263 -8.48 -2.30 -5.68
C ALA A 263 -9.02 -3.57 -6.39
N MET A 264 -10.08 -3.45 -7.19
CA MET A 264 -10.79 -4.61 -7.75
C MET A 264 -9.88 -5.55 -8.54
N ILE A 265 -8.95 -4.98 -9.32
CA ILE A 265 -7.99 -5.76 -10.12
C ILE A 265 -6.96 -6.44 -9.21
N ALA A 266 -6.50 -5.75 -8.17
CA ALA A 266 -5.56 -6.33 -7.21
C ALA A 266 -6.20 -7.50 -6.43
N VAL A 267 -7.48 -7.39 -6.06
CA VAL A 267 -8.26 -8.48 -5.45
C VAL A 267 -8.41 -9.66 -6.41
N ALA A 268 -8.75 -9.41 -7.67
CA ALA A 268 -8.82 -10.46 -8.69
C ALA A 268 -7.46 -11.15 -8.88
N GLY A 269 -6.36 -10.37 -8.94
CA GLY A 269 -5.00 -10.88 -9.00
C GLY A 269 -4.60 -11.72 -7.78
N TYR A 270 -5.03 -11.31 -6.58
CA TYR A 270 -4.81 -12.08 -5.37
C TYR A 270 -5.56 -13.43 -5.42
N ARG A 271 -6.81 -13.44 -5.84
CA ARG A 271 -7.60 -14.67 -6.04
C ARG A 271 -6.97 -15.59 -7.06
N ALA A 272 -6.39 -15.03 -8.11
CA ALA A 272 -5.61 -15.76 -9.12
C ALA A 272 -4.23 -16.22 -8.60
N GLY A 273 -3.79 -15.79 -7.41
CA GLY A 273 -2.50 -16.13 -6.82
C GLY A 273 -1.31 -15.37 -7.40
N ILE A 274 -1.54 -14.23 -8.05
CA ILE A 274 -0.51 -13.43 -8.75
C ILE A 274 -0.29 -12.03 -8.18
N SER A 275 -1.12 -11.57 -7.22
CA SER A 275 -0.96 -10.30 -6.52
C SER A 275 -0.75 -10.50 -5.02
N VAL A 276 0.02 -9.62 -4.40
CA VAL A 276 0.36 -9.65 -2.96
C VAL A 276 0.06 -8.32 -2.29
N ALA A 277 0.35 -7.21 -2.99
CA ALA A 277 0.19 -5.87 -2.45
C ALA A 277 -0.32 -4.90 -3.49
N ALA A 278 -1.08 -3.89 -3.03
CA ALA A 278 -1.56 -2.79 -3.85
C ALA A 278 -1.41 -1.45 -3.14
N ASN A 279 -0.92 -0.45 -3.87
CA ASN A 279 -1.00 0.95 -3.48
C ASN A 279 -2.23 1.59 -4.12
N LEU A 280 -3.01 2.27 -3.30
CA LEU A 280 -4.24 2.96 -3.66
C LEU A 280 -4.13 4.42 -3.21
N SER A 281 -4.79 5.35 -3.91
CA SER A 281 -4.66 6.78 -3.60
C SER A 281 -5.97 7.54 -3.69
N VAL A 282 -6.17 8.44 -2.74
CA VAL A 282 -7.26 9.43 -2.72
C VAL A 282 -6.63 10.80 -2.46
N GLY A 283 -6.71 11.73 -3.39
CA GLY A 283 -6.17 13.08 -3.25
C GLY A 283 -7.18 14.09 -2.72
N GLY A 284 -6.73 15.35 -2.60
CA GLY A 284 -7.57 16.50 -2.25
C GLY A 284 -7.51 16.89 -0.78
N PHE A 285 -6.49 16.42 -0.05
CA PHE A 285 -6.27 16.78 1.36
C PHE A 285 -5.37 18.00 1.55
N ASP A 286 -4.82 18.59 0.48
CA ASP A 286 -3.99 19.79 0.57
C ASP A 286 -4.86 21.06 0.63
N THR A 287 -5.35 21.39 1.84
CA THR A 287 -6.43 22.35 2.06
C THR A 287 -5.96 23.65 2.72
N HIS A 288 -5.10 24.39 2.01
CA HIS A 288 -4.61 25.72 2.42
C HIS A 288 -5.67 26.83 2.38
N GLY A 289 -6.85 26.55 1.85
CA GLY A 289 -8.01 27.44 1.85
C GLY A 289 -9.29 26.64 2.01
N ASN A 290 -10.31 27.26 2.64
CA ASN A 290 -11.62 26.65 2.85
C ASN A 290 -11.56 25.22 3.40
N HIS A 291 -10.74 25.06 4.45
CA HIS A 291 -10.31 23.77 4.98
C HIS A 291 -11.47 22.83 5.32
N ASP A 292 -12.42 23.33 6.12
CA ASP A 292 -13.47 22.48 6.68
C ASP A 292 -14.27 21.77 5.59
N GLN A 293 -14.71 22.51 4.57
CA GLN A 293 -15.45 21.94 3.45
C GLN A 293 -14.59 21.03 2.58
N ASN A 294 -13.37 21.45 2.26
CA ASN A 294 -12.49 20.68 1.38
C ASN A 294 -12.01 19.39 2.04
N GLN A 295 -11.64 19.42 3.34
CA GLN A 295 -11.32 18.22 4.11
C GLN A 295 -12.52 17.28 4.24
N ALA A 296 -13.70 17.82 4.55
CA ALA A 296 -14.92 17.02 4.64
C ALA A 296 -15.20 16.28 3.31
N ASN A 297 -15.07 16.97 2.18
CA ASN A 297 -15.24 16.35 0.85
C ASN A 297 -14.19 15.27 0.56
N ALA A 298 -12.94 15.49 0.93
CA ALA A 298 -11.87 14.50 0.74
C ALA A 298 -12.05 13.28 1.67
N LEU A 299 -12.41 13.53 2.94
CA LEU A 299 -12.73 12.48 3.91
C LEU A 299 -13.96 11.66 3.49
N ALA A 300 -15.00 12.30 2.95
CA ALA A 300 -16.17 11.60 2.43
C ALA A 300 -15.78 10.58 1.35
N ARG A 301 -14.96 11.00 0.36
CA ARG A 301 -14.47 10.09 -0.69
C ARG A 301 -13.61 8.96 -0.12
N LEU A 302 -12.71 9.27 0.82
CA LEU A 302 -11.85 8.28 1.47
C LEU A 302 -12.66 7.24 2.24
N LEU A 303 -13.55 7.68 3.14
CA LEU A 303 -14.26 6.76 4.04
C LEU A 303 -15.32 5.94 3.31
N THR A 304 -16.07 6.53 2.37
CA THR A 304 -17.00 5.75 1.53
C THR A 304 -16.26 4.77 0.64
N GLY A 305 -15.09 5.17 0.12
CA GLY A 305 -14.22 4.29 -0.65
C GLY A 305 -13.62 3.15 0.18
N LEU A 306 -13.19 3.43 1.41
CA LEU A 306 -12.70 2.41 2.35
C LEU A 306 -13.82 1.44 2.76
N ASP A 307 -15.02 1.94 3.03
CA ASP A 307 -16.18 1.08 3.33
C ASP A 307 -16.44 0.11 2.18
N ALA A 308 -16.51 0.61 0.96
CA ALA A 308 -16.72 -0.22 -0.22
C ALA A 308 -15.56 -1.22 -0.43
N LEU A 309 -14.31 -0.79 -0.29
CA LEU A 309 -13.13 -1.64 -0.40
C LEU A 309 -13.14 -2.78 0.63
N ILE A 310 -13.32 -2.46 1.91
CA ILE A 310 -13.28 -3.44 3.00
C ILE A 310 -14.43 -4.44 2.84
N THR A 311 -15.65 -3.95 2.55
CA THR A 311 -16.83 -4.80 2.31
C THR A 311 -16.62 -5.73 1.11
N TYR A 312 -16.05 -5.22 0.02
CA TYR A 312 -15.73 -6.02 -1.16
C TYR A 312 -14.65 -7.06 -0.86
N ALA A 313 -13.58 -6.68 -0.16
CA ALA A 313 -12.50 -7.59 0.20
C ALA A 313 -12.98 -8.70 1.16
N ASP A 314 -13.83 -8.37 2.14
CA ASP A 314 -14.46 -9.37 3.02
C ASP A 314 -15.25 -10.41 2.21
N ALA A 315 -16.02 -9.97 1.21
CA ALA A 315 -16.80 -10.86 0.37
C ALA A 315 -15.94 -11.71 -0.58
N GLN A 316 -14.83 -11.16 -1.11
CA GLN A 316 -14.02 -11.82 -2.13
C GLN A 316 -12.90 -12.68 -1.58
N ILE A 317 -12.31 -12.31 -0.44
CA ILE A 317 -11.10 -12.93 0.12
C ILE A 317 -11.17 -13.20 1.64
N ALA A 318 -12.40 -13.19 2.19
CA ALA A 318 -12.74 -13.70 3.53
C ALA A 318 -11.81 -13.17 4.65
N ASN A 319 -11.67 -11.85 4.77
CA ASN A 319 -10.80 -11.20 5.77
C ASN A 319 -9.30 -11.59 5.69
N ASN A 320 -8.86 -12.22 4.58
CA ASN A 320 -7.45 -12.51 4.36
C ASN A 320 -6.72 -11.32 3.71
N PHE A 321 -6.81 -10.17 4.34
CA PHE A 321 -6.20 -8.93 3.89
C PHE A 321 -5.79 -8.04 5.05
N VAL A 322 -4.95 -7.05 4.75
CA VAL A 322 -4.56 -5.95 5.63
C VAL A 322 -4.75 -4.65 4.86
N VAL A 323 -5.39 -3.67 5.47
CA VAL A 323 -5.50 -2.30 4.96
C VAL A 323 -4.72 -1.38 5.89
N VAL A 324 -3.83 -0.57 5.32
CA VAL A 324 -3.08 0.48 6.01
C VAL A 324 -3.41 1.81 5.33
N VAL A 325 -3.89 2.77 6.10
CA VAL A 325 -4.29 4.11 5.62
C VAL A 325 -3.41 5.16 6.28
N GLY A 326 -2.85 6.05 5.50
CA GLY A 326 -2.01 7.15 6.00
C GLY A 326 -1.98 8.31 5.02
N SER A 327 -1.40 9.42 5.45
CA SER A 327 -1.22 10.63 4.67
C SER A 327 0.23 11.10 4.74
N ASP A 328 0.59 12.09 3.93
CA ASP A 328 1.93 12.68 3.88
C ASP A 328 2.35 13.20 5.26
N PHE A 329 1.43 13.87 5.94
CA PHE A 329 1.53 14.49 7.27
C PHE A 329 0.12 14.94 7.72
N GLY A 330 0.03 15.75 8.77
CA GLY A 330 -1.21 16.34 9.28
C GLY A 330 -1.42 17.81 8.87
N ARG A 331 -2.36 18.47 9.53
CA ARG A 331 -2.67 19.90 9.33
C ARG A 331 -2.47 20.68 10.62
N THR A 332 -2.09 22.00 10.48
CA THR A 332 -1.82 22.86 11.63
C THR A 332 -3.00 22.95 12.60
N PRO A 333 -2.73 23.14 13.90
CA PRO A 333 -3.78 23.33 14.90
C PRO A 333 -4.51 24.66 14.79
N VAL A 334 -4.09 25.54 13.88
CA VAL A 334 -4.69 26.87 13.69
C VAL A 334 -5.05 27.09 12.23
N TYR A 335 -6.10 27.84 11.98
CA TYR A 335 -6.51 28.28 10.65
C TYR A 335 -5.67 29.47 10.20
N ASN A 336 -5.29 29.47 8.94
CA ASN A 336 -4.64 30.60 8.28
C ASN A 336 -5.66 31.67 7.84
N GLN A 337 -5.18 32.75 7.21
CA GLN A 337 -6.02 33.88 6.76
C GLN A 337 -7.05 33.51 5.69
N GLN A 338 -6.87 32.40 4.98
CA GLN A 338 -7.77 31.89 3.93
C GLN A 338 -8.75 30.83 4.46
N ASN A 339 -8.91 30.72 5.78
CA ASN A 339 -9.66 29.64 6.43
C ASN A 339 -9.15 28.25 6.03
N GLY A 340 -7.88 28.16 5.69
CA GLY A 340 -7.15 26.91 5.43
C GLY A 340 -6.37 26.48 6.67
N LYS A 341 -5.75 25.31 6.58
CA LYS A 341 -4.73 24.85 7.50
C LYS A 341 -3.48 24.47 6.72
N ASP A 342 -2.32 24.84 7.26
CA ASP A 342 -1.02 24.55 6.65
C ASP A 342 -0.50 23.18 7.08
N HIS A 343 0.68 22.81 6.65
CA HIS A 343 1.29 21.51 6.89
C HIS A 343 1.74 21.35 8.34
N TRP A 344 1.53 20.16 8.91
CA TRP A 344 1.90 19.83 10.28
C TRP A 344 2.49 18.43 10.37
N SER A 345 3.63 18.27 11.06
CA SER A 345 4.34 16.99 11.07
C SER A 345 3.66 15.88 11.87
N ALA A 346 2.79 16.22 12.81
CA ALA A 346 2.02 15.23 13.57
C ALA A 346 0.77 14.79 12.82
N THR A 347 0.61 13.48 12.65
CA THR A 347 -0.52 12.88 11.93
C THR A 347 -1.00 11.61 12.61
N SER A 348 -1.89 10.88 11.96
CA SER A 348 -2.40 9.58 12.40
C SER A 348 -2.24 8.54 11.27
N MET A 349 -2.30 7.27 11.64
CA MET A 349 -2.46 6.15 10.69
C MET A 349 -3.59 5.26 11.18
N MET A 350 -4.32 4.66 10.25
CA MET A 350 -5.37 3.69 10.54
C MET A 350 -5.05 2.37 9.86
N MET A 351 -5.36 1.26 10.52
CA MET A 351 -5.15 -0.05 9.92
C MET A 351 -6.11 -1.11 10.47
N LEU A 352 -6.45 -2.07 9.65
CA LEU A 352 -7.28 -3.21 10.02
C LEU A 352 -6.95 -4.43 9.17
N GLY A 353 -7.37 -5.60 9.62
CA GLY A 353 -7.28 -6.84 8.87
C GLY A 353 -6.58 -7.96 9.62
N LYS A 354 -6.09 -8.94 8.87
CA LYS A 354 -5.53 -10.16 9.44
C LYS A 354 -4.31 -9.89 10.33
N GLY A 355 -4.38 -10.32 11.58
CA GLY A 355 -3.31 -10.17 12.56
C GLY A 355 -3.23 -8.77 13.19
N ILE A 356 -4.16 -7.86 12.89
CA ILE A 356 -4.28 -6.56 13.55
C ILE A 356 -5.35 -6.62 14.62
N ARG A 357 -4.98 -6.28 15.84
CA ARG A 357 -5.93 -6.15 16.95
C ARG A 357 -6.76 -4.88 16.77
N GLY A 358 -8.06 -5.06 16.62
CA GLY A 358 -9.03 -3.96 16.51
C GLY A 358 -9.42 -3.35 17.86
N ASP A 359 -10.30 -2.35 17.80
CA ASP A 359 -10.76 -1.55 18.93
C ASP A 359 -9.59 -1.00 19.75
N ARG A 360 -8.59 -0.43 19.08
CA ARG A 360 -7.32 -0.03 19.69
C ARG A 360 -6.87 1.34 19.21
N VAL A 361 -6.40 2.15 20.17
CA VAL A 361 -5.70 3.41 19.90
C VAL A 361 -4.31 3.34 20.52
N ILE A 362 -3.29 3.71 19.77
CA ILE A 362 -1.89 3.77 20.18
C ILE A 362 -1.38 5.18 19.98
N GLY A 363 -0.61 5.70 20.94
CA GLY A 363 -0.10 7.06 20.88
C GLY A 363 -1.18 8.13 21.05
N ALA A 364 -0.80 9.38 21.01
CA ALA A 364 -1.67 10.52 21.19
C ALA A 364 -1.01 11.80 20.65
N THR A 365 -1.83 12.84 20.43
CA THR A 365 -1.37 14.23 20.39
C THR A 365 -1.85 14.98 21.64
N ASP A 366 -1.13 16.02 22.01
CA ASP A 366 -1.54 16.93 23.08
C ASP A 366 -2.62 17.94 22.63
N GLU A 367 -2.99 18.85 23.52
CA GLU A 367 -3.98 19.91 23.24
C GLU A 367 -3.52 20.93 22.18
N LYS A 368 -2.22 20.92 21.81
CA LYS A 368 -1.65 21.74 20.74
C LYS A 368 -1.42 20.94 19.47
N GLN A 369 -1.93 19.72 19.41
CA GLN A 369 -1.75 18.78 18.30
C GLN A 369 -0.28 18.42 18.05
N LEU A 370 0.57 18.46 19.09
CA LEU A 370 1.92 17.96 19.05
C LEU A 370 1.94 16.46 19.39
N SER A 371 2.79 15.71 18.72
CA SER A 371 2.98 14.27 19.02
C SER A 371 3.43 14.08 20.48
N VAL A 372 2.69 13.29 21.24
CA VAL A 372 3.07 12.86 22.58
C VAL A 372 3.97 11.64 22.46
N GLY A 373 5.13 11.67 23.11
CA GLY A 373 6.00 10.49 23.18
C GLY A 373 5.38 9.38 24.01
N VAL A 374 5.80 8.16 23.77
CA VAL A 374 5.33 6.97 24.48
C VAL A 374 6.43 6.28 25.23
N ASP A 375 6.10 5.51 26.25
CA ASP A 375 6.99 4.53 26.83
C ASP A 375 7.35 3.47 25.78
N PRO A 376 8.64 3.21 25.52
CA PRO A 376 9.04 2.34 24.42
C PRO A 376 8.62 0.87 24.60
N ALA A 377 8.33 0.42 25.80
CA ALA A 377 7.95 -0.97 26.07
C ALA A 377 6.44 -1.15 26.21
N THR A 378 5.75 -0.21 26.85
CA THR A 378 4.31 -0.33 27.17
C THR A 378 3.40 0.44 26.22
N LEU A 379 3.96 1.36 25.43
CA LEU A 379 3.24 2.29 24.54
C LEU A 379 2.34 3.30 25.29
N ALA A 380 2.44 3.37 26.61
CA ALA A 380 1.70 4.35 27.40
C ALA A 380 2.19 5.77 27.05
N PRO A 381 1.30 6.74 26.85
CA PRO A 381 1.68 8.14 26.63
C PRO A 381 2.50 8.67 27.80
N LEU A 382 3.63 9.30 27.52
CA LEU A 382 4.55 9.92 28.48
C LEU A 382 4.75 11.40 28.12
N PRO A 383 3.81 12.28 28.44
CA PRO A 383 3.95 13.71 28.13
C PRO A 383 5.12 14.30 28.93
N ASN A 384 6.00 15.03 28.25
CA ASN A 384 7.15 15.74 28.83
C ASN A 384 8.19 14.86 29.58
N ASP A 385 8.22 13.56 29.33
CA ASP A 385 9.21 12.65 29.89
C ASP A 385 10.40 12.51 28.94
N ARG A 386 11.64 12.56 29.48
CA ARG A 386 12.89 12.40 28.71
C ARG A 386 13.08 10.97 28.16
N LYS A 387 12.41 9.98 28.75
CA LYS A 387 12.43 8.58 28.29
C LYS A 387 11.44 8.33 27.16
N ALA A 388 10.49 9.25 26.97
CA ALA A 388 9.47 9.13 25.95
C ALA A 388 10.09 9.07 24.55
N LYS A 389 9.59 8.18 23.74
CA LYS A 389 9.98 7.99 22.32
C LYS A 389 8.84 8.35 21.41
N LYS A 390 9.12 9.03 20.30
CA LYS A 390 8.09 9.37 19.31
C LYS A 390 7.77 8.17 18.41
N ILE A 391 6.50 8.00 18.12
CA ILE A 391 6.07 7.08 17.08
C ILE A 391 6.27 7.79 15.74
N THR A 392 7.16 7.27 14.91
CA THR A 392 7.41 7.75 13.55
C THR A 392 6.91 6.73 12.53
N PRO A 393 6.76 7.10 11.24
CA PRO A 393 6.48 6.12 10.18
C PRO A 393 7.45 4.92 10.21
N GLY A 394 8.72 5.14 10.54
CA GLY A 394 9.70 4.05 10.66
C GLY A 394 9.39 3.05 11.77
N VAL A 395 8.88 3.52 12.92
CA VAL A 395 8.41 2.65 14.02
C VAL A 395 7.21 1.81 13.54
N VAL A 396 6.24 2.45 12.86
CA VAL A 396 5.07 1.74 12.32
C VAL A 396 5.49 0.71 11.27
N HIS A 397 6.41 1.06 10.38
CA HIS A 397 6.95 0.14 9.37
C HIS A 397 7.65 -1.08 9.98
N ARG A 398 8.35 -0.93 11.12
CA ARG A 398 8.95 -2.06 11.84
C ARG A 398 7.89 -3.06 12.24
N ALA A 399 6.79 -2.59 12.84
CA ALA A 399 5.67 -3.45 13.23
C ALA A 399 4.95 -4.08 12.03
N LEU A 400 4.76 -3.34 10.94
CA LEU A 400 4.15 -3.86 9.71
C LEU A 400 5.04 -4.90 9.02
N ARG A 401 6.37 -4.73 9.02
CA ARG A 401 7.32 -5.73 8.50
C ARG A 401 7.30 -7.02 9.32
N GLN A 402 7.19 -6.92 10.64
CA GLN A 402 7.01 -8.06 11.53
C GLN A 402 5.68 -8.78 11.26
N LEU A 403 4.58 -8.04 11.16
CA LEU A 403 3.27 -8.59 10.81
C LEU A 403 3.28 -9.32 9.44
N ALA A 404 4.00 -8.77 8.47
CA ALA A 404 4.18 -9.39 7.17
C ALA A 404 5.18 -10.57 7.18
N GLY A 405 5.92 -10.77 8.26
CA GLY A 405 6.97 -11.79 8.38
C GLY A 405 8.09 -11.58 7.35
N VAL A 406 8.48 -10.31 7.12
CA VAL A 406 9.57 -9.95 6.19
C VAL A 406 10.75 -9.27 6.90
N ASP A 407 10.63 -8.94 8.18
CA ASP A 407 11.61 -8.17 8.95
C ASP A 407 12.98 -8.86 9.05
N GLN A 408 13.02 -10.19 9.00
CA GLN A 408 14.25 -10.99 9.06
C GLN A 408 14.85 -11.30 7.69
N ASP A 409 14.15 -10.97 6.58
CA ASP A 409 14.65 -11.20 5.23
C ASP A 409 15.83 -10.26 4.89
N GLU A 410 16.81 -10.75 4.13
CA GLU A 410 17.99 -9.95 3.74
C GLU A 410 17.60 -8.69 2.96
N LYS A 411 16.58 -8.76 2.10
CA LYS A 411 16.07 -7.60 1.36
C LYS A 411 15.51 -6.54 2.30
N ALA A 412 14.75 -6.94 3.32
CA ALA A 412 14.23 -6.01 4.33
C ALA A 412 15.33 -5.40 5.19
N ARG A 413 16.35 -6.18 5.56
CA ARG A 413 17.52 -5.70 6.32
C ARG A 413 18.41 -4.75 5.53
N TYR A 414 18.44 -4.88 4.20
CA TYR A 414 19.17 -3.95 3.34
C TYR A 414 18.54 -2.55 3.32
N TYR A 415 17.22 -2.47 3.51
CA TYR A 415 16.46 -1.22 3.62
C TYR A 415 15.99 -1.00 5.07
N PRO A 416 16.90 -0.62 6.00
CA PRO A 416 16.55 -0.45 7.40
C PRO A 416 15.57 0.71 7.56
N VAL A 417 14.61 0.59 8.45
CA VAL A 417 13.70 1.68 8.82
C VAL A 417 14.37 2.67 9.77
N SER A 418 13.88 3.90 9.82
CA SER A 418 14.31 4.93 10.77
C SER A 418 13.47 4.91 12.05
N GLY A 419 13.83 5.75 13.00
CA GLY A 419 13.09 5.99 14.24
C GLY A 419 13.64 5.24 15.46
N ASP A 420 13.13 5.64 16.60
CA ASP A 420 13.48 5.09 17.90
C ASP A 420 13.11 3.60 18.03
N ASP A 421 13.75 2.94 18.99
CA ASP A 421 13.39 1.56 19.33
C ASP A 421 12.16 1.58 20.25
N VAL A 422 11.01 1.32 19.66
CA VAL A 422 9.70 1.25 20.32
C VAL A 422 9.10 -0.11 20.02
N ALA A 423 8.67 -0.84 21.03
CA ALA A 423 8.08 -2.17 20.91
C ALA A 423 6.61 -2.10 20.43
N LEU A 424 6.40 -1.47 19.28
CA LEU A 424 5.08 -1.40 18.67
C LEU A 424 4.69 -2.76 18.12
N THR A 425 3.61 -3.34 18.62
CA THR A 425 2.97 -4.55 18.09
C THR A 425 1.57 -4.23 17.61
N LEU A 426 1.14 -4.87 16.52
CA LEU A 426 -0.18 -4.68 15.91
C LEU A 426 -1.17 -5.81 16.25
N SER A 427 -0.65 -6.93 16.74
CA SER A 427 -1.42 -8.07 17.19
C SER A 427 -1.97 -7.91 18.60
#